data_b75a11bb8233ed8b6747131fa56b9074
#
_entry.id   b75a11bb8233ed8b6747131fa56b9074
#
_cell.length_a   1.000
_cell.length_b   1.000
_cell.length_c   1.000
_cell.angle_alpha   90.00
_cell.angle_beta   90.00
_cell.angle_gamma   90.00
#
_symmetry.space_group_name_H-M   'P 1'
#
loop_
_entity.id
_entity.type
_entity.pdbx_description
1 polymer ?
#
loop_
_entity_poly.entity_id
_entity_poly.type
_entity_poly.pdbx_seq_one_letter_code
_entity_poly.pdbx_strand_id
1 'polypeptide(L)'
;MTTAKRLAMRLKFLMKSIIPMTLAATWLAGCATPPPPRLAIWDAAELGRIEIVRQHLAAGTDVNAGGGITGLSALHQAAFHGHTAIAGLLIAAGADVNATSRRGETPLHSTVYWERREIAALLIANGAAVNAKLENGQTPLDWAVQLGAADMAEFFRSQGGESAD
;
A
#
# COMPACT_ATOMS: atom_id res chain seq x y z
N MET A 1 -0.45 -20.08 -60.23
CA MET A 1 -0.56 -19.57 -58.85
C MET A 1 -0.53 -18.07 -58.90
N THR A 2 -1.67 -17.43 -58.68
CA THR A 2 -1.93 -16.01 -58.94
C THR A 2 -1.22 -15.10 -57.95
N THR A 3 -0.70 -14.00 -58.47
CA THR A 3 0.01 -12.91 -57.77
C THR A 3 -0.66 -12.45 -56.49
N ALA A 4 -1.98 -12.58 -56.37
CA ALA A 4 -2.77 -12.26 -55.18
C ALA A 4 -2.43 -13.14 -53.96
N LYS A 5 -2.12 -14.43 -54.15
CA LYS A 5 -1.74 -15.35 -53.05
C LYS A 5 -0.34 -15.04 -52.47
N ARG A 6 0.57 -14.54 -53.33
CA ARG A 6 1.91 -14.13 -52.86
C ARG A 6 1.88 -12.82 -52.08
N LEU A 7 0.96 -11.91 -52.44
CA LEU A 7 0.79 -10.63 -51.72
C LEU A 7 0.15 -10.85 -50.34
N ALA A 8 -0.87 -11.72 -50.25
CA ALA A 8 -1.53 -12.05 -48.98
C ALA A 8 -0.59 -12.79 -48.01
N MET A 9 0.34 -13.60 -48.53
CA MET A 9 1.32 -14.31 -47.69
C MET A 9 2.41 -13.38 -47.20
N ARG A 10 2.80 -12.36 -47.98
CA ARG A 10 3.73 -11.31 -47.54
C ARG A 10 3.11 -10.37 -46.50
N LEU A 11 1.82 -10.02 -46.61
CA LEU A 11 1.11 -9.20 -45.61
C LEU A 11 0.95 -9.94 -44.27
N LYS A 12 0.69 -11.27 -44.32
CA LYS A 12 0.62 -12.06 -43.05
C LYS A 12 1.98 -12.19 -42.33
N PHE A 13 3.09 -12.15 -43.07
CA PHE A 13 4.44 -12.19 -42.47
C PHE A 13 4.86 -10.82 -41.92
N LEU A 14 4.39 -9.71 -42.51
CA LEU A 14 4.65 -8.36 -42.02
C LEU A 14 3.81 -7.99 -40.77
N MET A 15 2.60 -8.58 -40.63
CA MET A 15 1.76 -8.32 -39.44
C MET A 15 2.17 -9.13 -38.20
N LYS A 16 3.05 -10.13 -38.34
CA LYS A 16 3.64 -10.86 -37.18
C LYS A 16 4.91 -10.22 -36.60
N SER A 17 5.41 -9.15 -37.22
CA SER A 17 6.68 -8.51 -36.82
C SER A 17 6.50 -7.11 -36.24
N ILE A 18 5.26 -6.70 -35.90
CA ILE A 18 5.03 -5.49 -35.09
C ILE A 18 4.64 -5.95 -33.69
N ILE A 19 5.53 -6.64 -33.01
CA ILE A 19 5.63 -6.55 -31.56
C ILE A 19 6.18 -5.14 -31.33
N PRO A 20 5.52 -4.28 -30.56
CA PRO A 20 6.06 -2.97 -30.27
C PRO A 20 7.38 -3.18 -29.54
N MET A 21 8.47 -2.86 -30.23
CA MET A 21 9.86 -2.92 -29.80
C MET A 21 10.18 -1.82 -28.76
N THR A 22 9.19 -1.44 -27.96
CA THR A 22 9.31 -0.41 -26.92
C THR A 22 9.45 -0.96 -25.50
N LEU A 23 9.41 -2.29 -25.34
CA LEU A 23 9.61 -2.92 -24.02
C LEU A 23 10.82 -3.85 -23.91
N ALA A 24 11.54 -4.13 -25.01
CA ALA A 24 12.67 -5.07 -25.01
C ALA A 24 14.06 -4.39 -25.07
N ALA A 25 14.13 -3.07 -25.24
CA ALA A 25 15.39 -2.36 -25.41
C ALA A 25 16.06 -1.88 -24.11
N THR A 26 15.48 -2.10 -22.95
CA THR A 26 16.01 -1.64 -21.66
C THR A 26 16.60 -2.75 -20.77
N TRP A 27 16.64 -4.02 -21.25
CA TRP A 27 17.13 -5.15 -20.46
C TRP A 27 18.63 -5.43 -20.60
N LEU A 28 19.35 -4.67 -21.41
CA LEU A 28 20.80 -4.88 -21.67
C LEU A 28 21.73 -3.77 -21.15
N ALA A 29 21.21 -2.78 -20.45
CA ALA A 29 22.04 -1.81 -19.75
C ALA A 29 21.81 -1.97 -18.25
N GLY A 30 22.74 -2.65 -17.58
CA GLY A 30 22.89 -2.84 -16.13
C GLY A 30 21.82 -2.32 -15.21
N CYS A 31 21.30 -3.16 -14.33
CA CYS A 31 20.53 -2.89 -13.07
C CYS A 31 20.10 -1.43 -12.77
N ALA A 32 19.52 -0.71 -13.72
CA ALA A 32 18.92 0.58 -13.44
C ALA A 32 17.46 0.32 -13.06
N THR A 33 17.14 0.43 -11.77
CA THR A 33 15.76 0.48 -11.31
C THR A 33 15.03 1.61 -12.05
N PRO A 34 13.79 1.40 -12.52
CA PRO A 34 13.04 2.47 -13.17
C PRO A 34 12.90 3.65 -12.20
N PRO A 35 12.88 4.89 -12.71
CA PRO A 35 12.68 6.05 -11.84
C PRO A 35 11.33 5.93 -11.12
N PRO A 36 11.24 6.37 -9.86
CA PRO A 36 9.98 6.32 -9.12
C PRO A 36 8.91 7.18 -9.81
N PRO A 37 7.62 6.81 -9.66
CA PRO A 37 6.51 7.62 -10.17
C PRO A 37 6.53 9.05 -9.62
N ARG A 38 5.89 9.98 -10.32
CA ARG A 38 5.79 11.39 -9.87
C ARG A 38 4.91 11.57 -8.64
N LEU A 39 3.88 10.71 -8.48
CA LEU A 39 3.00 10.69 -7.32
C LEU A 39 3.72 9.96 -6.19
N ALA A 40 3.81 10.53 -5.02
CA ALA A 40 4.47 9.88 -3.89
C ALA A 40 3.77 8.58 -3.46
N ILE A 41 4.51 7.65 -2.85
CA ILE A 41 3.97 6.34 -2.46
C ILE A 41 2.80 6.47 -1.46
N TRP A 42 2.87 7.42 -0.53
CA TRP A 42 1.79 7.67 0.44
C TRP A 42 0.55 8.26 -0.22
N ASP A 43 0.68 9.19 -1.20
CA ASP A 43 -0.44 9.73 -1.97
C ASP A 43 -1.08 8.65 -2.86
N ALA A 44 -0.25 7.76 -3.43
CA ALA A 44 -0.73 6.62 -4.20
C ALA A 44 -1.52 5.64 -3.32
N ALA A 45 -1.09 5.43 -2.08
CA ALA A 45 -1.79 4.59 -1.10
C ALA A 45 -3.09 5.24 -0.63
N GLU A 46 -3.11 6.56 -0.40
CA GLU A 46 -4.31 7.34 -0.10
C GLU A 46 -5.37 7.20 -1.20
N LEU A 47 -4.96 7.38 -2.45
CA LEU A 47 -5.84 7.36 -3.62
C LEU A 47 -6.19 5.95 -4.11
N GLY A 48 -5.73 4.90 -3.46
CA GLY A 48 -5.98 3.51 -3.87
C GLY A 48 -5.30 3.10 -5.18
N ARG A 49 -4.22 3.79 -5.60
CA ARG A 49 -3.52 3.56 -6.86
C ARG A 49 -2.50 2.42 -6.75
N ILE A 50 -3.00 1.19 -6.65
CA ILE A 50 -2.18 0.01 -6.41
C ILE A 50 -1.04 -0.17 -7.42
N GLU A 51 -1.26 0.14 -8.71
CA GLU A 51 -0.23 0.01 -9.73
C GLU A 51 0.92 1.02 -9.54
N ILE A 52 0.61 2.23 -9.05
CA ILE A 52 1.63 3.22 -8.73
C ILE A 52 2.42 2.78 -7.50
N VAL A 53 1.76 2.20 -6.48
CA VAL A 53 2.44 1.60 -5.32
C VAL A 53 3.39 0.49 -5.77
N ARG A 54 2.96 -0.41 -6.67
CA ARG A 54 3.83 -1.46 -7.24
C ARG A 54 5.05 -0.88 -7.96
N GLN A 55 4.87 0.19 -8.74
CA GLN A 55 5.97 0.88 -9.43
C GLN A 55 6.98 1.48 -8.44
N HIS A 56 6.52 2.08 -7.35
CA HIS A 56 7.38 2.57 -6.27
C HIS A 56 8.22 1.46 -5.66
N LEU A 57 7.56 0.34 -5.30
CA LEU A 57 8.24 -0.81 -4.71
C LEU A 57 9.27 -1.42 -5.68
N ALA A 58 8.93 -1.52 -6.98
CA ALA A 58 9.85 -1.98 -8.01
C ALA A 58 11.03 -1.03 -8.24
N ALA A 59 10.84 0.28 -8.02
CA ALA A 59 11.89 1.30 -8.11
C ALA A 59 12.77 1.34 -6.84
N GLY A 60 12.48 0.54 -5.80
CA GLY A 60 13.22 0.54 -4.55
C GLY A 60 12.94 1.75 -3.66
N THR A 61 11.78 2.39 -3.83
CA THR A 61 11.34 3.48 -2.94
C THR A 61 11.23 2.96 -1.51
N ASP A 62 11.70 3.74 -0.55
CA ASP A 62 11.54 3.40 0.87
C ASP A 62 10.05 3.30 1.22
N VAL A 63 9.62 2.08 1.53
CA VAL A 63 8.22 1.76 1.88
C VAL A 63 7.78 2.44 3.17
N ASN A 64 8.74 2.80 4.06
CA ASN A 64 8.49 3.44 5.34
C ASN A 64 8.61 4.97 5.28
N ALA A 65 8.85 5.53 4.10
CA ALA A 65 8.88 6.97 3.94
C ALA A 65 7.56 7.60 4.41
N GLY A 66 7.66 8.52 5.39
CA GLY A 66 6.52 9.29 5.87
C GLY A 66 6.29 10.53 5.02
N GLY A 67 5.04 10.81 4.69
CA GLY A 67 4.64 11.94 3.85
C GLY A 67 4.09 13.13 4.59
N GLY A 68 4.26 14.29 3.97
CA GLY A 68 3.62 15.52 4.39
C GLY A 68 4.01 16.02 5.79
N ILE A 69 3.13 16.86 6.35
CA ILE A 69 3.32 17.49 7.66
C ILE A 69 3.07 16.48 8.80
N THR A 70 2.25 15.48 8.58
CA THR A 70 1.85 14.50 9.59
C THR A 70 2.84 13.36 9.79
N GLY A 71 3.68 13.08 8.79
CA GLY A 71 4.62 11.96 8.81
C GLY A 71 3.93 10.59 8.65
N LEU A 72 2.69 10.56 8.13
CA LEU A 72 1.97 9.31 7.87
C LEU A 72 2.64 8.54 6.73
N SER A 73 2.93 7.25 6.94
CA SER A 73 3.46 6.38 5.89
C SER A 73 2.35 5.92 4.94
N ALA A 74 2.76 5.31 3.82
CA ALA A 74 1.81 4.69 2.88
C ALA A 74 0.89 3.67 3.56
N LEU A 75 1.39 2.94 4.57
CA LEU A 75 0.60 1.97 5.32
C LEU A 75 -0.48 2.64 6.19
N HIS A 76 -0.18 3.80 6.80
CA HIS A 76 -1.20 4.59 7.50
C HIS A 76 -2.32 5.02 6.55
N GLN A 77 -1.96 5.53 5.38
CA GLN A 77 -2.93 5.98 4.38
C GLN A 77 -3.80 4.82 3.87
N ALA A 78 -3.18 3.67 3.56
CA ALA A 78 -3.92 2.48 3.15
C ALA A 78 -4.89 2.01 4.26
N ALA A 79 -4.46 2.07 5.53
CA ALA A 79 -5.27 1.69 6.68
C ALA A 79 -6.45 2.65 6.88
N PHE A 80 -6.21 3.95 6.81
CA PHE A 80 -7.26 4.97 6.95
C PHE A 80 -8.32 4.86 5.86
N HIS A 81 -7.89 4.75 4.59
CA HIS A 81 -8.80 4.74 3.44
C HIS A 81 -9.43 3.37 3.14
N GLY A 82 -9.00 2.30 3.81
CA GLY A 82 -9.59 0.97 3.64
C GLY A 82 -9.04 0.19 2.44
N HIS A 83 -7.84 0.50 1.98
CA HIS A 83 -7.21 -0.15 0.83
C HIS A 83 -6.48 -1.44 1.23
N THR A 84 -7.22 -2.50 1.58
CA THR A 84 -6.70 -3.78 2.12
C THR A 84 -5.63 -4.40 1.21
N ALA A 85 -5.86 -4.39 -0.12
CA ALA A 85 -4.88 -4.94 -1.07
C ALA A 85 -3.55 -4.16 -1.07
N ILE A 86 -3.60 -2.83 -0.91
CA ILE A 86 -2.40 -1.99 -0.81
C ILE A 86 -1.71 -2.22 0.54
N ALA A 87 -2.46 -2.30 1.64
CA ALA A 87 -1.91 -2.60 2.95
C ALA A 87 -1.15 -3.94 2.94
N GLY A 88 -1.76 -5.00 2.38
CA GLY A 88 -1.10 -6.30 2.22
C GLY A 88 0.18 -6.24 1.37
N LEU A 89 0.13 -5.48 0.28
CA LEU A 89 1.30 -5.29 -0.60
C LEU A 89 2.45 -4.55 0.11
N LEU A 90 2.13 -3.48 0.86
CA LEU A 90 3.12 -2.72 1.63
C LEU A 90 3.75 -3.56 2.73
N ILE A 91 2.94 -4.32 3.49
CA ILE A 91 3.42 -5.23 4.55
C ILE A 91 4.35 -6.30 3.94
N ALA A 92 3.96 -6.92 2.83
CA ALA A 92 4.79 -7.89 2.13
C ALA A 92 6.12 -7.30 1.62
N ALA A 93 6.15 -6.00 1.36
CA ALA A 93 7.35 -5.26 0.97
C ALA A 93 8.19 -4.76 2.16
N GLY A 94 7.84 -5.12 3.40
CA GLY A 94 8.57 -4.76 4.60
C GLY A 94 8.16 -3.43 5.24
N ALA A 95 6.92 -2.97 4.99
CA ALA A 95 6.40 -1.83 5.72
C ALA A 95 6.33 -2.13 7.22
N ASP A 96 6.81 -1.19 8.03
CA ASP A 96 6.73 -1.29 9.47
C ASP A 96 5.26 -1.11 9.93
N VAL A 97 4.67 -2.19 10.42
CA VAL A 97 3.29 -2.20 10.91
C VAL A 97 3.10 -1.37 12.19
N ASN A 98 4.21 -1.04 12.87
CA ASN A 98 4.25 -0.21 14.07
C ASN A 98 4.85 1.19 13.80
N ALA A 99 5.03 1.56 12.53
CA ALA A 99 5.48 2.91 12.18
C ALA A 99 4.63 3.96 12.89
N THR A 100 5.26 5.03 13.38
CA THR A 100 4.54 6.10 14.07
C THR A 100 4.56 7.39 13.26
N SER A 101 3.42 8.05 13.19
CA SER A 101 3.32 9.43 12.71
C SER A 101 3.97 10.40 13.72
N ARG A 102 4.01 11.69 13.39
CA ARG A 102 4.51 12.74 14.31
C ARG A 102 3.70 12.87 15.59
N ARG A 103 2.49 12.30 15.66
CA ARG A 103 1.61 12.28 16.86
C ARG A 103 1.63 10.93 17.58
N GLY A 104 2.55 10.03 17.21
CA GLY A 104 2.57 8.67 17.74
C GLY A 104 1.50 7.74 17.17
N GLU A 105 0.73 8.20 16.16
CA GLU A 105 -0.31 7.39 15.53
C GLU A 105 0.31 6.24 14.75
N THR A 106 -0.16 5.02 14.99
CA THR A 106 0.23 3.83 14.23
C THR A 106 -0.81 3.52 13.14
N PRO A 107 -0.49 2.69 12.12
CA PRO A 107 -1.47 2.23 11.14
C PRO A 107 -2.71 1.60 11.79
N LEU A 108 -2.55 0.96 12.96
CA LEU A 108 -3.65 0.38 13.69
C LEU A 108 -4.62 1.45 14.22
N HIS A 109 -4.12 2.58 14.72
CA HIS A 109 -4.98 3.73 15.09
C HIS A 109 -5.75 4.26 13.87
N SER A 110 -5.10 4.35 12.70
CA SER A 110 -5.74 4.84 11.48
C SER A 110 -6.93 4.00 11.05
N THR A 111 -6.99 2.70 11.42
CA THR A 111 -8.13 1.81 11.08
C THR A 111 -9.41 2.19 11.81
N VAL A 112 -9.32 2.88 12.95
CA VAL A 112 -10.47 3.19 13.81
C VAL A 112 -11.40 4.22 13.18
N TYR A 113 -10.87 5.22 12.48
CA TYR A 113 -11.65 6.33 11.91
C TYR A 113 -12.82 5.89 11.03
N TRP A 114 -12.63 4.80 10.29
CA TRP A 114 -13.60 4.28 9.34
C TRP A 114 -13.89 2.80 9.56
N GLU A 115 -13.63 2.31 10.77
CA GLU A 115 -13.92 0.93 11.21
C GLU A 115 -13.36 -0.13 10.26
N ARG A 116 -12.09 0.03 9.84
CA ARG A 116 -11.41 -0.85 8.89
C ARG A 116 -10.95 -2.16 9.55
N ARG A 117 -11.90 -2.94 10.05
CA ARG A 117 -11.65 -4.16 10.82
C ARG A 117 -10.77 -5.19 10.09
N GLU A 118 -10.97 -5.35 8.78
CA GLU A 118 -10.15 -6.29 7.99
C GLU A 118 -8.68 -5.90 7.97
N ILE A 119 -8.40 -4.59 7.83
CA ILE A 119 -7.02 -4.11 7.84
C ILE A 119 -6.44 -4.16 9.26
N ALA A 120 -7.26 -3.87 10.29
CA ALA A 120 -6.83 -4.01 11.67
C ALA A 120 -6.43 -5.47 11.97
N ALA A 121 -7.23 -6.45 11.54
CA ALA A 121 -6.89 -7.86 11.67
C ALA A 121 -5.61 -8.22 10.91
N LEU A 122 -5.44 -7.71 9.69
CA LEU A 122 -4.22 -7.90 8.89
C LEU A 122 -2.98 -7.33 9.60
N LEU A 123 -3.07 -6.13 10.14
CA LEU A 123 -1.97 -5.49 10.88
C LEU A 123 -1.60 -6.29 12.12
N ILE A 124 -2.58 -6.71 12.94
CA ILE A 124 -2.36 -7.51 14.15
C ILE A 124 -1.73 -8.85 13.81
N ALA A 125 -2.22 -9.53 12.75
CA ALA A 125 -1.64 -10.79 12.27
C ALA A 125 -0.16 -10.65 11.83
N ASN A 126 0.26 -9.43 11.49
CA ASN A 126 1.65 -9.12 11.13
C ASN A 126 2.43 -8.41 12.25
N GLY A 127 1.97 -8.49 13.50
CA GLY A 127 2.71 -8.03 14.67
C GLY A 127 2.47 -6.57 15.06
N ALA A 128 1.37 -5.96 14.63
CA ALA A 128 0.99 -4.64 15.13
C ALA A 128 0.71 -4.68 16.64
N ALA A 129 1.28 -3.72 17.37
CA ALA A 129 1.07 -3.59 18.81
C ALA A 129 -0.35 -3.09 19.10
N VAL A 130 -1.21 -3.99 19.61
CA VAL A 130 -2.62 -3.68 19.90
C VAL A 130 -2.76 -2.54 20.91
N ASN A 131 -1.81 -2.44 21.85
CA ASN A 131 -1.79 -1.45 22.94
C ASN A 131 -0.77 -0.33 22.70
N ALA A 132 -0.42 -0.04 21.42
CA ALA A 132 0.42 1.10 21.08
C ALA A 132 -0.23 2.39 21.61
N LYS A 133 0.60 3.29 22.18
CA LYS A 133 0.11 4.54 22.77
C LYS A 133 0.47 5.74 21.89
N LEU A 134 -0.49 6.63 21.69
CA LEU A 134 -0.28 7.96 21.14
C LEU A 134 0.53 8.82 22.13
N GLU A 135 0.96 10.00 21.69
CA GLU A 135 1.63 10.98 22.59
C GLU A 135 0.78 11.36 23.82
N ASN A 136 -0.54 11.35 23.70
CA ASN A 136 -1.46 11.61 24.81
C ASN A 136 -1.80 10.37 25.63
N GLY A 137 -1.15 9.23 25.37
CA GLY A 137 -1.32 7.98 26.08
C GLY A 137 -2.46 7.09 25.60
N GLN A 138 -3.30 7.55 24.68
CA GLN A 138 -4.44 6.78 24.19
C GLN A 138 -4.00 5.57 23.35
N THR A 139 -4.70 4.45 23.54
CA THR A 139 -4.56 3.22 22.76
C THR A 139 -5.57 3.18 21.59
N PRO A 140 -5.42 2.25 20.62
CA PRO A 140 -6.44 2.04 19.58
C PRO A 140 -7.83 1.75 20.17
N LEU A 141 -7.90 1.04 21.32
CA LEU A 141 -9.16 0.78 22.03
C LEU A 141 -9.76 2.08 22.58
N ASP A 142 -8.97 2.91 23.24
CA ASP A 142 -9.46 4.20 23.77
C ASP A 142 -10.01 5.08 22.64
N TRP A 143 -9.30 5.09 21.54
CA TRP A 143 -9.73 5.86 20.37
C TRP A 143 -11.05 5.33 19.77
N ALA A 144 -11.20 3.99 19.69
CA ALA A 144 -12.44 3.39 19.24
C ALA A 144 -13.62 3.74 20.17
N VAL A 145 -13.40 3.71 21.48
CA VAL A 145 -14.41 4.12 22.48
C VAL A 145 -14.76 5.60 22.34
N GLN A 146 -13.76 6.46 22.19
CA GLN A 146 -13.96 7.90 22.05
C GLN A 146 -14.74 8.28 20.80
N LEU A 147 -14.49 7.60 19.67
CA LEU A 147 -15.19 7.82 18.41
C LEU A 147 -16.55 7.12 18.32
N GLY A 148 -16.92 6.32 19.34
CA GLY A 148 -18.17 5.56 19.35
C GLY A 148 -18.16 4.36 18.39
N ALA A 149 -16.98 3.91 17.93
CA ALA A 149 -16.80 2.75 17.05
C ALA A 149 -16.92 1.46 17.87
N ALA A 150 -18.14 1.08 18.24
CA ALA A 150 -18.41 -0.02 19.17
C ALA A 150 -17.86 -1.37 18.68
N ASP A 151 -18.05 -1.65 17.38
CA ASP A 151 -17.58 -2.90 16.77
C ASP A 151 -16.04 -3.01 16.76
N MET A 152 -15.35 -1.89 16.56
CA MET A 152 -13.91 -1.83 16.63
C MET A 152 -13.41 -1.95 18.07
N ALA A 153 -14.11 -1.33 19.03
CA ALA A 153 -13.75 -1.45 20.44
C ALA A 153 -13.90 -2.91 20.92
N GLU A 154 -14.99 -3.61 20.53
CA GLU A 154 -15.16 -5.03 20.82
C GLU A 154 -14.07 -5.88 20.14
N PHE A 155 -13.77 -5.57 18.87
CA PHE A 155 -12.70 -6.24 18.16
C PHE A 155 -11.35 -6.09 18.88
N PHE A 156 -10.95 -4.89 19.28
CA PHE A 156 -9.67 -4.69 19.98
C PHE A 156 -9.64 -5.40 21.33
N ARG A 157 -10.74 -5.39 22.13
CA ARG A 157 -10.82 -6.17 23.37
C ARG A 157 -10.61 -7.66 23.12
N SER A 158 -11.19 -8.20 22.04
CA SER A 158 -11.00 -9.61 21.67
C SER A 158 -9.56 -9.95 21.27
N GLN A 159 -8.79 -8.94 20.85
CA GLN A 159 -7.38 -9.08 20.50
C GLN A 159 -6.42 -8.73 21.65
N GLY A 160 -6.93 -8.55 22.86
CA GLY A 160 -6.12 -8.17 24.04
C GLY A 160 -5.85 -6.68 24.16
N GLY A 161 -6.70 -5.86 23.54
CA GLY A 161 -6.65 -4.40 23.70
C GLY A 161 -7.04 -3.98 25.12
N GLU A 162 -6.25 -3.07 25.67
CA GLU A 162 -6.43 -2.48 26.99
C GLU A 162 -6.62 -0.97 26.88
N SER A 163 -7.48 -0.41 27.73
CA SER A 163 -7.58 1.05 27.88
C SER A 163 -6.36 1.58 28.63
N ALA A 164 -5.90 2.78 28.26
CA ALA A 164 -4.95 3.51 29.08
C ALA A 164 -5.70 4.03 30.32
N ASP A 165 -5.30 3.57 31.50
CA ASP A 165 -5.82 4.06 32.79
C ASP A 165 -5.44 5.54 33.01
#